data_ecc7c46f75688cdb9fb7d016edcd9e10
#
_entry.id   ecc7c46f75688cdb9fb7d016edcd9e10
#
_cell.length_a   1.000
_cell.length_b   1.000
_cell.length_c   1.000
_cell.angle_alpha   90.00
_cell.angle_beta   90.00
_cell.angle_gamma   90.00
#
_symmetry.space_group_name_H-M   'P 1'
#
loop_
_entity.id
_entity.type
_entity.pdbx_description
1 polymer ?
#
loop_
_entity_poly.entity_id
_entity_poly.type
_entity_poly.pdbx_seq_one_letter_code
_entity_poly.pdbx_strand_id
1 'polypeptide(L)'
;MKKTKILTIANRKGGAGKSTCAAHLSLIAARRGMKTILIDLDPQKTLETWWKKREEENPFLTDIDPQKIEDVISNLNDHDFDLCIIDTPGDTSVNATSGLKVADLVLIPSKPTAPDLQAIGRTIATIKNLDKPFLFVITQAVARTKLAMQGASVLSEFGTVAPSTIGNRIAYANAMQAGSSAADEDKLASEEIESVWNFISSRLFDMEVGNAKEKVRFDV
;
A
#
# COMPACT_ATOMS: atom_id res chain seq x y z
N MET A 1 -23.36 -7.34 -4.58
CA MET A 1 -22.59 -7.06 -3.33
C MET A 1 -21.37 -6.25 -3.71
N LYS A 2 -20.99 -5.28 -2.93
CA LYS A 2 -19.76 -4.46 -3.17
C LYS A 2 -18.56 -5.36 -2.87
N LYS A 3 -17.63 -5.46 -3.82
CA LYS A 3 -16.41 -6.25 -3.62
C LYS A 3 -15.40 -5.46 -2.79
N THR A 4 -14.84 -6.08 -1.74
CA THR A 4 -13.73 -5.51 -0.98
C THR A 4 -12.54 -5.24 -1.91
N LYS A 5 -11.99 -4.03 -1.90
CA LYS A 5 -10.80 -3.69 -2.69
C LYS A 5 -9.53 -4.05 -1.93
N ILE A 6 -8.57 -4.64 -2.64
CA ILE A 6 -7.35 -5.17 -2.07
C ILE A 6 -6.15 -4.33 -2.52
N LEU A 7 -5.54 -3.60 -1.58
CA LEU A 7 -4.29 -2.88 -1.78
C LEU A 7 -3.15 -3.67 -1.13
N THR A 8 -2.27 -4.25 -1.94
CA THR A 8 -1.08 -4.93 -1.42
C THR A 8 0.14 -4.01 -1.47
N ILE A 9 0.87 -3.89 -0.37
CA ILE A 9 2.08 -3.07 -0.28
C ILE A 9 3.29 -3.99 -0.33
N ALA A 10 4.09 -3.89 -1.38
CA ALA A 10 5.17 -4.81 -1.64
C ALA A 10 6.44 -4.12 -2.15
N ASN A 11 7.55 -4.48 -1.57
CA ASN A 11 8.90 -4.20 -2.08
C ASN A 11 9.86 -5.20 -1.43
N ARG A 12 10.73 -5.83 -2.23
CA ARG A 12 11.75 -6.78 -1.75
C ARG A 12 12.85 -6.13 -0.92
N LYS A 13 12.93 -4.80 -0.93
CA LYS A 13 13.90 -4.06 -0.12
C LYS A 13 13.36 -3.83 1.28
N GLY A 14 14.08 -4.30 2.30
CA GLY A 14 13.82 -3.98 3.70
C GLY A 14 13.93 -2.48 3.97
N GLY A 15 13.08 -1.95 4.84
CA GLY A 15 13.10 -0.53 5.22
C GLY A 15 12.63 0.45 4.14
N ALA A 16 11.92 -0.04 3.11
CA ALA A 16 11.33 0.80 2.06
C ALA A 16 10.05 1.55 2.52
N GLY A 17 9.57 1.31 3.73
CA GLY A 17 8.39 1.99 4.28
C GLY A 17 7.07 1.25 4.03
N LYS A 18 7.06 -0.05 3.77
CA LYS A 18 5.85 -0.85 3.53
C LYS A 18 4.85 -0.75 4.69
N SER A 19 5.25 -1.18 5.88
CA SER A 19 4.38 -1.15 7.08
C SER A 19 3.95 0.27 7.45
N THR A 20 4.85 1.26 7.25
CA THR A 20 4.50 2.68 7.46
C THR A 20 3.40 3.13 6.49
N CYS A 21 3.51 2.79 5.20
CA CYS A 21 2.45 3.08 4.23
C CYS A 21 1.15 2.34 4.59
N ALA A 22 1.22 1.05 4.97
CA ALA A 22 0.04 0.28 5.37
C ALA A 22 -0.70 0.93 6.54
N ALA A 23 0.01 1.30 7.59
CA ALA A 23 -0.54 1.95 8.77
C ALA A 23 -1.23 3.27 8.44
N HIS A 24 -0.53 4.18 7.76
CA HIS A 24 -1.05 5.54 7.51
C HIS A 24 -2.15 5.57 6.46
N LEU A 25 -2.06 4.75 5.41
CA LEU A 25 -3.11 4.65 4.38
C LEU A 25 -4.37 3.98 4.92
N SER A 26 -4.25 3.02 5.83
CA SER A 26 -5.42 2.41 6.47
C SER A 26 -6.15 3.38 7.38
N LEU A 27 -5.40 4.21 8.13
CA LEU A 27 -5.99 5.22 9.00
C LEU A 27 -6.75 6.30 8.24
N ILE A 28 -6.17 6.82 7.15
CA ILE A 28 -6.88 7.83 6.37
C ILE A 28 -8.13 7.26 5.71
N ALA A 29 -8.10 5.98 5.25
CA ALA A 29 -9.28 5.31 4.73
C ALA A 29 -10.36 5.16 5.81
N ALA A 30 -9.99 4.69 7.01
CA ALA A 30 -10.90 4.55 8.14
C ALA A 30 -11.51 5.90 8.55
N ARG A 31 -10.72 6.97 8.62
CA ARG A 31 -11.19 8.34 8.92
C ARG A 31 -12.13 8.92 7.85
N ARG A 32 -12.07 8.39 6.63
CA ARG A 32 -13.02 8.71 5.55
C ARG A 32 -14.27 7.81 5.55
N GLY A 33 -14.48 7.06 6.63
CA GLY A 33 -15.65 6.22 6.84
C GLY A 33 -15.60 4.86 6.16
N MET A 34 -14.43 4.45 5.62
CA MET A 34 -14.27 3.14 5.02
C MET A 34 -14.07 2.07 6.10
N LYS A 35 -14.81 0.98 6.03
CA LYS A 35 -14.57 -0.21 6.85
C LYS A 35 -13.32 -0.91 6.33
N THR A 36 -12.20 -0.70 7.02
CA THR A 36 -10.87 -1.08 6.56
C THR A 36 -10.31 -2.22 7.41
N ILE A 37 -9.68 -3.22 6.77
CA ILE A 37 -9.00 -4.32 7.45
C ILE A 37 -7.55 -4.43 6.99
N LEU A 38 -6.68 -4.80 7.93
CA LEU A 38 -5.25 -5.02 7.73
C LEU A 38 -4.92 -6.51 7.80
N ILE A 39 -3.98 -6.93 6.95
CA ILE A 39 -3.34 -8.24 7.00
C ILE A 39 -1.82 -8.01 7.02
N ASP A 40 -1.15 -8.48 8.09
CA ASP A 40 0.30 -8.40 8.22
C ASP A 40 0.93 -9.77 7.91
N LEU A 41 1.49 -9.90 6.69
CA LEU A 41 2.17 -11.11 6.25
C LEU A 41 3.68 -11.10 6.54
N ASP A 42 4.22 -9.98 7.06
CA ASP A 42 5.63 -9.89 7.41
C ASP A 42 5.88 -10.62 8.75
N PRO A 43 6.80 -11.61 8.81
CA PRO A 43 7.14 -12.29 10.06
C PRO A 43 7.65 -11.34 11.17
N GLN A 44 8.12 -10.15 10.82
CA GLN A 44 8.53 -9.14 11.79
C GLN A 44 7.35 -8.49 12.53
N LYS A 45 6.11 -8.64 12.01
CA LYS A 45 4.87 -8.15 12.64
C LYS A 45 4.93 -6.67 13.06
N THR A 46 5.56 -5.84 12.22
CA THR A 46 5.71 -4.40 12.47
C THR A 46 4.35 -3.69 12.45
N LEU A 47 3.50 -4.02 11.48
CA LEU A 47 2.17 -3.44 11.36
C LEU A 47 1.26 -3.91 12.49
N GLU A 48 1.31 -5.18 12.85
CA GLU A 48 0.57 -5.76 13.97
C GLU A 48 0.99 -5.10 15.30
N THR A 49 2.30 -4.88 15.51
CA THR A 49 2.83 -4.23 16.71
C THR A 49 2.33 -2.78 16.83
N TRP A 50 2.25 -2.06 15.73
CA TRP A 50 1.66 -0.72 15.67
C TRP A 50 0.17 -0.78 15.98
N TRP A 51 -0.58 -1.70 15.36
CA TRP A 51 -2.03 -1.83 15.53
C TRP A 51 -2.42 -2.13 17.00
N LYS A 52 -1.70 -3.02 17.69
CA LYS A 52 -1.96 -3.39 19.09
C LYS A 52 -1.86 -2.24 20.10
N LYS A 53 -1.27 -1.11 19.70
CA LYS A 53 -1.16 0.09 20.55
C LYS A 53 -2.32 1.06 20.39
N ARG A 54 -3.24 0.75 19.49
CA ARG A 54 -4.40 1.58 19.16
C ARG A 54 -5.56 1.28 20.10
N GLU A 55 -6.35 2.31 20.35
CA GLU A 55 -7.60 2.18 21.11
C GLU A 55 -8.80 1.97 20.16
N GLU A 56 -8.74 2.50 18.95
CA GLU A 56 -9.79 2.38 17.94
C GLU A 56 -9.67 1.08 17.16
N GLU A 57 -10.80 0.40 16.93
CA GLU A 57 -10.83 -0.86 16.19
C GLU A 57 -10.64 -0.70 14.68
N ASN A 58 -11.15 0.38 14.07
CA ASN A 58 -11.00 0.62 12.63
C ASN A 58 -9.75 1.50 12.35
N PRO A 59 -8.78 1.02 11.56
CA PRO A 59 -8.78 -0.24 10.78
C PRO A 59 -8.70 -1.48 11.68
N PHE A 60 -9.43 -2.53 11.29
CA PHE A 60 -9.36 -3.85 11.90
C PHE A 60 -8.05 -4.54 11.53
N LEU A 61 -7.63 -5.54 12.31
CA LEU A 61 -6.51 -6.41 11.96
C LEU A 61 -6.98 -7.87 12.04
N THR A 62 -6.54 -8.68 11.09
CA THR A 62 -6.73 -10.14 11.16
C THR A 62 -5.39 -10.85 10.95
N ASP A 63 -5.16 -11.88 11.74
CA ASP A 63 -4.04 -12.82 11.54
C ASP A 63 -4.54 -14.00 10.70
N ILE A 64 -3.75 -14.38 9.71
CA ILE A 64 -4.12 -15.40 8.76
C ILE A 64 -2.96 -16.36 8.45
N ASP A 65 -3.30 -17.57 8.07
CA ASP A 65 -2.40 -18.44 7.32
C ASP A 65 -2.27 -17.91 5.88
N PRO A 66 -1.08 -17.50 5.42
CA PRO A 66 -0.88 -16.97 4.07
C PRO A 66 -1.35 -17.91 2.94
N GLN A 67 -1.41 -19.22 3.21
CA GLN A 67 -1.89 -20.21 2.24
C GLN A 67 -3.42 -20.17 2.06
N LYS A 68 -4.15 -19.59 3.04
CA LYS A 68 -5.61 -19.45 3.04
C LYS A 68 -6.07 -18.04 2.67
N ILE A 69 -5.19 -17.20 2.13
CA ILE A 69 -5.51 -15.81 1.86
C ILE A 69 -6.70 -15.63 0.92
N GLU A 70 -6.85 -16.49 -0.08
CA GLU A 70 -7.96 -16.42 -1.05
C GLU A 70 -9.31 -16.67 -0.36
N ASP A 71 -9.39 -17.64 0.56
CA ASP A 71 -10.58 -17.92 1.36
C ASP A 71 -10.91 -16.74 2.28
N VAL A 72 -9.88 -16.16 2.92
CA VAL A 72 -10.05 -14.99 3.79
C VAL A 72 -10.59 -13.80 2.99
N ILE A 73 -10.02 -13.49 1.82
CA ILE A 73 -10.50 -12.40 0.97
C ILE A 73 -11.93 -12.63 0.51
N SER A 74 -12.31 -13.87 0.17
CA SER A 74 -13.70 -14.21 -0.17
C SER A 74 -14.64 -13.87 0.99
N ASN A 75 -14.29 -14.24 2.21
CA ASN A 75 -15.09 -13.98 3.40
C ASN A 75 -15.20 -12.47 3.72
N LEU A 76 -14.20 -11.65 3.39
CA LEU A 76 -14.27 -10.19 3.61
C LEU A 76 -15.42 -9.53 2.83
N ASN A 77 -15.76 -10.06 1.66
CA ASN A 77 -16.89 -9.56 0.88
C ASN A 77 -18.25 -9.77 1.59
N ASP A 78 -18.37 -10.86 2.36
CA ASP A 78 -19.58 -11.20 3.12
C ASP A 78 -19.72 -10.35 4.40
N HIS A 79 -18.64 -9.69 4.81
CA HIS A 79 -18.57 -8.85 6.00
C HIS A 79 -18.55 -7.34 5.71
N ASP A 80 -18.89 -6.92 4.48
CA ASP A 80 -19.02 -5.53 4.05
C ASP A 80 -17.77 -4.66 4.28
N PHE A 81 -16.57 -5.24 4.19
CA PHE A 81 -15.34 -4.46 4.16
C PHE A 81 -15.22 -3.69 2.85
N ASP A 82 -14.81 -2.42 2.95
CA ASP A 82 -14.55 -1.58 1.77
C ASP A 82 -13.14 -1.79 1.23
N LEU A 83 -12.17 -1.93 2.14
CA LEU A 83 -10.75 -1.97 1.85
C LEU A 83 -10.03 -3.00 2.71
N CYS A 84 -9.18 -3.81 2.06
CA CYS A 84 -8.17 -4.63 2.72
C CYS A 84 -6.79 -4.12 2.31
N ILE A 85 -5.92 -3.81 3.29
CA ILE A 85 -4.52 -3.48 3.04
C ILE A 85 -3.64 -4.61 3.54
N ILE A 86 -2.79 -5.13 2.65
CA ILE A 86 -1.90 -6.25 2.93
C ILE A 86 -0.46 -5.74 2.98
N ASP A 87 0.20 -5.85 4.13
CA ASP A 87 1.64 -5.62 4.27
C ASP A 87 2.41 -6.92 4.02
N THR A 88 3.43 -6.87 3.18
CA THR A 88 4.20 -8.05 2.78
C THR A 88 5.64 -8.01 3.28
N PRO A 89 6.28 -9.16 3.48
CA PRO A 89 7.71 -9.21 3.80
C PRO A 89 8.58 -8.63 2.69
N GLY A 90 9.82 -8.30 3.05
CA GLY A 90 10.83 -7.77 2.12
C GLY A 90 11.63 -8.86 1.39
N ASP A 91 11.01 -9.97 1.03
CA ASP A 91 11.66 -11.12 0.39
C ASP A 91 10.81 -11.72 -0.74
N THR A 92 11.13 -12.94 -1.16
CA THR A 92 10.41 -13.74 -2.17
C THR A 92 9.68 -14.93 -1.58
N SER A 93 9.34 -14.85 -0.32
CA SER A 93 8.62 -15.91 0.37
C SER A 93 7.25 -16.19 -0.23
N VAL A 94 6.68 -17.32 0.17
CA VAL A 94 5.28 -17.65 -0.14
C VAL A 94 4.36 -16.56 0.36
N ASN A 95 4.63 -15.98 1.53
CA ASN A 95 3.85 -14.91 2.14
C ASN A 95 3.77 -13.66 1.23
N ALA A 96 4.92 -13.21 0.70
CA ALA A 96 4.93 -12.07 -0.23
C ALA A 96 4.12 -12.36 -1.49
N THR A 97 4.29 -13.56 -2.05
CA THR A 97 3.60 -13.96 -3.28
C THR A 97 2.09 -14.13 -3.07
N SER A 98 1.66 -14.66 -1.92
CA SER A 98 0.24 -14.81 -1.58
C SER A 98 -0.47 -13.46 -1.55
N GLY A 99 0.10 -12.46 -0.87
CA GLY A 99 -0.46 -11.10 -0.84
C GLY A 99 -0.54 -10.45 -2.22
N LEU A 100 0.46 -10.71 -3.09
CA LEU A 100 0.44 -10.19 -4.46
C LEU A 100 -0.65 -10.82 -5.33
N LYS A 101 -0.90 -12.13 -5.20
CA LYS A 101 -1.90 -12.84 -6.02
C LYS A 101 -3.31 -12.29 -5.86
N VAL A 102 -3.70 -11.85 -4.68
CA VAL A 102 -5.05 -11.37 -4.38
C VAL A 102 -5.21 -9.86 -4.62
N ALA A 103 -4.14 -9.13 -4.90
CA ALA A 103 -4.17 -7.68 -5.06
C ALA A 103 -5.07 -7.22 -6.22
N ASP A 104 -5.88 -6.20 -6.00
CA ASP A 104 -6.48 -5.38 -7.05
C ASP A 104 -5.51 -4.29 -7.52
N LEU A 105 -4.65 -3.79 -6.61
CA LEU A 105 -3.57 -2.84 -6.91
C LEU A 105 -2.38 -3.11 -5.99
N VAL A 106 -1.17 -3.01 -6.53
CA VAL A 106 0.06 -3.11 -5.73
C VAL A 106 0.70 -1.73 -5.59
N LEU A 107 0.92 -1.28 -4.35
CA LEU A 107 1.73 -0.11 -4.05
C LEU A 107 3.17 -0.54 -3.79
N ILE A 108 4.11 0.07 -4.49
CA ILE A 108 5.54 -0.19 -4.33
C ILE A 108 6.20 1.06 -3.72
N PRO A 109 6.37 1.12 -2.39
CA PRO A 109 7.14 2.16 -1.75
C PRO A 109 8.63 1.98 -2.05
N SER A 110 9.33 3.06 -2.42
CA SER A 110 10.76 3.04 -2.72
C SER A 110 11.45 4.29 -2.21
N LYS A 111 12.62 4.12 -1.60
CA LYS A 111 13.51 5.27 -1.34
C LYS A 111 14.09 5.75 -2.66
N PRO A 112 14.39 7.04 -2.81
CA PRO A 112 14.96 7.58 -4.03
C PRO A 112 16.47 7.35 -4.16
N THR A 113 17.05 6.38 -3.43
CA THR A 113 18.47 6.11 -3.45
C THR A 113 18.87 5.12 -4.53
N ALA A 114 20.06 5.22 -5.10
CA ALA A 114 20.49 4.34 -6.18
C ALA A 114 20.42 2.84 -5.82
N PRO A 115 20.81 2.38 -4.61
CA PRO A 115 20.66 0.97 -4.25
C PRO A 115 19.22 0.50 -4.17
N ASP A 116 18.27 1.37 -3.77
CA ASP A 116 16.85 1.02 -3.71
C ASP A 116 16.25 0.93 -5.11
N LEU A 117 16.58 1.89 -5.99
CA LEU A 117 16.14 1.90 -7.39
C LEU A 117 16.69 0.72 -8.19
N GLN A 118 17.95 0.33 -7.97
CA GLN A 118 18.53 -0.86 -8.60
C GLN A 118 17.84 -2.17 -8.17
N ALA A 119 17.39 -2.24 -6.91
CA ALA A 119 16.74 -3.43 -6.39
C ALA A 119 15.28 -3.62 -6.89
N ILE A 120 14.65 -2.55 -7.43
CA ILE A 120 13.21 -2.54 -7.74
C ILE A 120 12.83 -3.50 -8.87
N GLY A 121 13.73 -3.74 -9.81
CA GLY A 121 13.47 -4.56 -11.01
C GLY A 121 12.95 -5.96 -10.68
N ARG A 122 13.45 -6.56 -9.60
CA ARG A 122 12.99 -7.89 -9.16
C ARG A 122 11.56 -7.86 -8.60
N THR A 123 11.19 -6.80 -7.91
CA THR A 123 9.81 -6.59 -7.43
C THR A 123 8.86 -6.44 -8.60
N ILE A 124 9.21 -5.59 -9.57
CA ILE A 124 8.43 -5.37 -10.80
C ILE A 124 8.25 -6.66 -11.59
N ALA A 125 9.31 -7.43 -11.79
CA ALA A 125 9.24 -8.69 -12.52
C ALA A 125 8.24 -9.68 -11.86
N THR A 126 8.27 -9.80 -10.54
CA THR A 126 7.32 -10.66 -9.81
C THR A 126 5.89 -10.19 -10.00
N ILE A 127 5.62 -8.89 -9.91
CA ILE A 127 4.27 -8.33 -10.03
C ILE A 127 3.75 -8.48 -11.46
N LYS A 128 4.59 -8.21 -12.47
CA LYS A 128 4.24 -8.39 -13.88
C LYS A 128 3.94 -9.84 -14.24
N ASN A 129 4.69 -10.79 -13.69
CA ASN A 129 4.44 -12.23 -13.89
C ASN A 129 3.10 -12.69 -13.30
N LEU A 130 2.55 -11.95 -12.33
CA LEU A 130 1.23 -12.18 -11.73
C LEU A 130 0.13 -11.35 -12.41
N ASP A 131 0.46 -10.59 -13.45
CA ASP A 131 -0.45 -9.69 -14.18
C ASP A 131 -1.22 -8.72 -13.26
N LYS A 132 -0.50 -8.15 -12.28
CA LYS A 132 -1.11 -7.22 -11.31
C LYS A 132 -0.78 -5.77 -11.64
N PRO A 133 -1.78 -4.87 -11.59
CA PRO A 133 -1.53 -3.44 -11.73
C PRO A 133 -0.74 -2.94 -10.52
N PHE A 134 0.17 -2.01 -10.77
CA PHE A 134 1.01 -1.46 -9.71
C PHE A 134 1.31 0.03 -9.94
N LEU A 135 1.68 0.70 -8.85
CA LEU A 135 2.21 2.05 -8.87
C LEU A 135 3.28 2.23 -7.80
N PHE A 136 4.09 3.26 -7.98
CA PHE A 136 5.16 3.62 -7.06
C PHE A 136 4.79 4.79 -6.17
N VAL A 137 5.34 4.80 -4.96
CA VAL A 137 5.42 5.99 -4.11
C VAL A 137 6.87 6.16 -3.63
N ILE A 138 7.41 7.37 -3.76
CA ILE A 138 8.70 7.70 -3.16
C ILE A 138 8.51 7.88 -1.65
N THR A 139 9.30 7.15 -0.88
CA THR A 139 9.31 7.23 0.59
C THR A 139 10.63 7.76 1.11
N GLN A 140 10.62 8.24 2.35
CA GLN A 140 11.80 8.81 3.03
C GLN A 140 12.49 9.90 2.18
N ALA A 141 11.67 10.67 1.45
CA ALA A 141 12.16 11.79 0.65
C ALA A 141 12.73 12.88 1.57
N VAL A 142 13.98 13.27 1.32
CA VAL A 142 14.58 14.37 2.04
C VAL A 142 14.15 15.70 1.39
N ALA A 143 13.54 16.57 2.18
CA ALA A 143 13.05 17.87 1.72
C ALA A 143 14.17 18.69 1.07
N ARG A 144 13.81 19.49 0.05
CA ARG A 144 14.72 20.39 -0.67
C ARG A 144 15.88 19.71 -1.40
N THR A 145 15.79 18.40 -1.67
CA THR A 145 16.77 17.68 -2.50
C THR A 145 16.20 17.32 -3.86
N LYS A 146 17.06 17.22 -4.89
CA LYS A 146 16.67 16.75 -6.22
C LYS A 146 16.49 15.22 -6.26
N LEU A 147 16.86 14.53 -5.19
CA LEU A 147 16.92 13.06 -5.16
C LEU A 147 15.55 12.42 -5.38
N ALA A 148 14.50 12.96 -4.74
CA ALA A 148 13.14 12.44 -4.92
C ALA A 148 12.67 12.56 -6.38
N MET A 149 12.95 13.72 -7.02
CA MET A 149 12.59 13.96 -8.42
C MET A 149 13.37 13.04 -9.37
N GLN A 150 14.66 12.84 -9.12
CA GLN A 150 15.49 11.90 -9.88
C GLN A 150 15.00 10.45 -9.71
N GLY A 151 14.66 10.05 -8.48
CA GLY A 151 14.09 8.73 -8.20
C GLY A 151 12.75 8.52 -8.90
N ALA A 152 11.87 9.52 -8.88
CA ALA A 152 10.60 9.48 -9.59
C ALA A 152 10.79 9.36 -11.11
N SER A 153 11.75 10.08 -11.69
CA SER A 153 12.08 9.97 -13.12
C SER A 153 12.51 8.55 -13.49
N VAL A 154 13.37 7.93 -12.71
CA VAL A 154 13.80 6.54 -12.96
C VAL A 154 12.63 5.56 -12.81
N LEU A 155 11.81 5.69 -11.78
CA LEU A 155 10.66 4.80 -11.58
C LEU A 155 9.58 4.97 -12.65
N SER A 156 9.43 6.19 -13.22
CA SER A 156 8.45 6.46 -14.27
C SER A 156 8.72 5.70 -15.59
N GLU A 157 9.95 5.22 -15.79
CA GLU A 157 10.30 4.34 -16.92
C GLU A 157 9.66 2.95 -16.78
N PHE A 158 9.30 2.55 -15.57
CA PHE A 158 8.75 1.22 -15.27
C PHE A 158 7.24 1.23 -15.04
N GLY A 159 6.67 2.37 -14.63
CA GLY A 159 5.25 2.49 -14.32
C GLY A 159 4.87 3.82 -13.69
N THR A 160 3.62 3.91 -13.29
CA THR A 160 3.05 5.13 -12.71
C THR A 160 3.66 5.43 -11.33
N VAL A 161 4.07 6.67 -11.12
CA VAL A 161 4.58 7.17 -9.83
C VAL A 161 3.59 8.14 -9.21
N ALA A 162 3.32 8.02 -7.92
CA ALA A 162 2.50 8.98 -7.19
C ALA A 162 3.11 10.39 -7.28
N PRO A 163 2.31 11.43 -7.50
CA PRO A 163 2.81 12.80 -7.65
C PRO A 163 3.36 13.38 -6.34
N SER A 164 2.93 12.80 -5.21
CA SER A 164 3.39 13.17 -3.87
C SER A 164 4.30 12.10 -3.28
N THR A 165 5.18 12.51 -2.38
CA THR A 165 6.13 11.63 -1.69
C THR A 165 5.76 11.52 -0.21
N ILE A 166 6.20 10.45 0.44
CA ILE A 166 6.23 10.33 1.90
C ILE A 166 7.62 10.79 2.36
N GLY A 167 7.66 11.90 3.11
CA GLY A 167 8.91 12.51 3.54
C GLY A 167 9.69 11.71 4.58
N ASN A 168 10.97 12.03 4.73
CA ASN A 168 11.77 11.52 5.84
C ASN A 168 11.51 12.40 7.08
N ARG A 169 10.45 12.10 7.83
CA ARG A 169 10.00 12.85 9.00
C ARG A 169 10.01 12.00 10.25
N ILE A 170 10.40 12.58 11.36
CA ILE A 170 10.38 11.91 12.67
C ILE A 170 8.94 11.52 13.08
N ALA A 171 7.94 12.29 12.65
CA ALA A 171 6.53 12.04 12.93
C ALA A 171 6.08 10.65 12.46
N TYR A 172 6.60 10.13 11.34
CA TYR A 172 6.30 8.76 10.91
C TYR A 172 6.86 7.70 11.88
N ALA A 173 8.08 7.90 12.38
CA ALA A 173 8.68 6.98 13.34
C ALA A 173 7.93 7.02 14.69
N ASN A 174 7.60 8.22 15.18
CA ASN A 174 6.82 8.41 16.40
C ASN A 174 5.45 7.75 16.28
N ALA A 175 4.73 7.98 15.19
CA ALA A 175 3.42 7.39 14.94
C ALA A 175 3.46 5.87 14.90
N MET A 176 4.46 5.27 14.23
CA MET A 176 4.65 3.82 14.23
C MET A 176 4.96 3.26 15.64
N GLN A 177 5.63 4.04 16.47
CA GLN A 177 5.90 3.67 17.85
C GLN A 177 4.67 3.82 18.75
N ALA A 178 3.80 4.80 18.50
CA ALA A 178 2.66 5.15 19.35
C ALA A 178 1.34 4.46 18.94
N GLY A 179 1.25 3.83 17.78
CA GLY A 179 -0.02 3.31 17.24
C GLY A 179 -0.94 4.41 16.67
N SER A 180 -0.37 5.56 16.31
CA SER A 180 -1.09 6.74 15.82
C SER A 180 -0.80 7.05 14.35
N SER A 181 -1.21 8.21 13.87
CA SER A 181 -0.88 8.74 12.54
C SER A 181 0.10 9.89 12.63
N ALA A 182 1.09 9.93 11.73
CA ALA A 182 1.96 11.08 11.58
C ALA A 182 1.18 12.37 11.23
N ALA A 183 0.01 12.23 10.63
CA ALA A 183 -0.91 13.32 10.32
C ALA A 183 -1.45 14.04 11.58
N ASP A 184 -1.39 13.40 12.75
CA ASP A 184 -1.87 13.97 14.01
C ASP A 184 -0.86 14.95 14.62
N GLU A 185 0.43 14.80 14.26
CA GLU A 185 1.54 15.57 14.82
C GLU A 185 2.18 16.55 13.82
N ASP A 186 2.13 16.23 12.52
CA ASP A 186 2.82 16.99 11.45
C ASP A 186 1.88 17.26 10.28
N LYS A 187 1.57 18.56 10.09
CA LYS A 187 0.70 19.01 9.01
C LYS A 187 1.21 18.60 7.62
N LEU A 188 2.53 18.64 7.40
CA LEU A 188 3.10 18.23 6.10
C LEU A 188 2.99 16.73 5.90
N ALA A 189 3.12 15.92 6.96
CA ALA A 189 2.84 14.49 6.89
C ALA A 189 1.36 14.22 6.56
N SER A 190 0.44 15.01 7.12
CA SER A 190 -0.98 14.94 6.75
C SER A 190 -1.22 15.20 5.27
N GLU A 191 -0.66 16.28 4.73
CA GLU A 191 -0.77 16.66 3.32
C GLU A 191 -0.16 15.57 2.40
N GLU A 192 0.97 14.98 2.78
CA GLU A 192 1.62 13.89 2.07
C GLU A 192 0.74 12.63 2.02
N ILE A 193 0.23 12.19 3.18
CA ILE A 193 -0.62 11.01 3.30
C ILE A 193 -1.92 11.19 2.51
N GLU A 194 -2.56 12.35 2.65
CA GLU A 194 -3.80 12.66 1.93
C GLU A 194 -3.61 12.67 0.42
N SER A 195 -2.54 13.28 -0.07
CA SER A 195 -2.24 13.34 -1.49
C SER A 195 -1.94 11.96 -2.07
N VAL A 196 -1.14 11.15 -1.37
CA VAL A 196 -0.85 9.77 -1.78
C VAL A 196 -2.11 8.91 -1.75
N TRP A 197 -2.94 9.04 -0.70
CA TRP A 197 -4.22 8.31 -0.61
C TRP A 197 -5.17 8.68 -1.75
N ASN A 198 -5.36 9.97 -2.04
CA ASN A 198 -6.23 10.42 -3.13
C ASN A 198 -5.81 9.83 -4.47
N PHE A 199 -4.50 9.78 -4.72
CA PHE A 199 -3.95 9.20 -5.94
C PHE A 199 -4.15 7.68 -6.04
N ILE A 200 -3.99 6.95 -4.93
CA ILE A 200 -4.19 5.49 -4.87
C ILE A 200 -5.68 5.17 -4.98
N SER A 201 -6.52 5.83 -4.18
CA SER A 201 -7.94 5.53 -4.08
C SER A 201 -8.67 5.77 -5.41
N SER A 202 -8.35 6.84 -6.13
CA SER A 202 -8.93 7.06 -7.46
C SER A 202 -8.65 5.89 -8.41
N ARG A 203 -7.46 5.31 -8.38
CA ARG A 203 -7.11 4.15 -9.22
C ARG A 203 -7.70 2.84 -8.72
N LEU A 204 -7.68 2.64 -7.42
CA LEU A 204 -8.16 1.40 -6.81
C LEU A 204 -9.68 1.23 -6.97
N PHE A 205 -10.43 2.33 -6.86
CA PHE A 205 -11.90 2.30 -6.91
C PHE A 205 -12.48 2.61 -8.29
N ASP A 206 -11.78 3.39 -9.14
CA ASP A 206 -12.25 3.74 -10.49
C ASP A 206 -11.95 2.65 -11.55
N MET A 207 -11.11 1.67 -11.25
CA MET A 207 -10.79 0.55 -12.18
C MET A 207 -12.03 -0.25 -12.62
N GLU A 208 -13.13 -0.20 -11.86
CA GLU A 208 -14.40 -0.84 -12.27
C GLU A 208 -15.14 -0.08 -13.37
N VAL A 209 -15.00 1.24 -13.42
CA VAL A 209 -15.69 2.09 -14.43
C VAL A 209 -15.07 1.91 -15.81
N GLY A 210 -13.77 1.65 -15.92
CA GLY A 210 -13.07 1.36 -17.17
C GLY A 210 -13.49 0.03 -17.81
N ASN A 211 -13.52 -1.04 -17.02
CA ASN A 211 -13.89 -2.39 -17.50
C ASN A 211 -15.38 -2.50 -17.89
N ALA A 212 -16.26 -1.70 -17.28
CA ALA A 212 -17.67 -1.66 -17.66
C ALA A 212 -17.90 -0.94 -19.00
N LYS A 213 -17.07 0.04 -19.34
CA LYS A 213 -17.17 0.79 -20.60
C LYS A 213 -16.56 0.05 -21.80
N GLU A 214 -15.57 -0.80 -21.60
CA GLU A 214 -15.02 -1.64 -22.68
C GLU A 214 -15.94 -2.81 -23.06
N LYS A 215 -16.71 -3.37 -22.11
CA LYS A 215 -17.68 -4.44 -22.41
C LYS A 215 -18.92 -4.01 -23.20
N VAL A 216 -19.18 -2.72 -23.33
CA VAL A 216 -20.34 -2.17 -24.07
C VAL A 216 -20.02 -1.85 -25.54
N ARG A 217 -18.79 -2.05 -26.00
CA ARG A 217 -18.36 -1.65 -27.37
C ARG A 217 -18.20 -2.78 -28.38
N PHE A 218 -18.63 -4.00 -28.09
CA PHE A 218 -18.63 -5.07 -29.09
C PHE A 218 -19.98 -5.78 -29.13
N ASP A 219 -21.03 -5.06 -29.57
CA ASP A 219 -22.24 -5.63 -30.17
C ASP A 219 -22.83 -4.59 -31.11
N VAL A 220 -22.26 -4.51 -32.34
CA VAL A 220 -22.93 -4.07 -33.56
C VAL A 220 -22.29 -4.79 -34.75
#